data_658e5e6e191205a9fa95766c1e7b5a99
#
_entry.id   658e5e6e191205a9fa95766c1e7b5a99
#
_cell.length_a   1.000
_cell.length_b   1.000
_cell.length_c   1.000
_cell.angle_alpha   90.00
_cell.angle_beta   90.00
_cell.angle_gamma   90.00
#
_symmetry.space_group_name_H-M   'P 1'
#
loop_
_entity.id
_entity.type
_entity.pdbx_description
1 polymer ?
#
loop_
_entity_poly.entity_id
_entity_poly.type
_entity_poly.pdbx_seq_one_letter_code
_entity_poly.pdbx_strand_id
1 'polypeptide(L)'
;MSLGIVIDEHKASFEVEPFNEAAAVIKCNSKDDWKKYSVTFTADEELESDGSGIIVTNTGDSDLDVDMVSLMPENTYKGHGLRKDLMEQLEAMHPKFLRFPGGCAVEGQTMDTAWNWKDTIGDVSERKEMINIWNPSATEPYMMTYGLGFYEYFQMCEDLGMEPVPILNCGIACQVRSGSATDEEHLVPMDKLQPYIDDALDLIEFANGTDESNEWVQKRIQMGHKEPFNMKYIGIGNEQYGDIYFERYEEFAKQIHEKYPDINLVTTSGTASSGSSN
;
A
#
# COMPACT_ATOMS: atom_id res chain seq x y z
N MET A 1 18.28 27.08 -4.71
CA MET A 1 18.22 26.39 -3.42
C MET A 1 19.04 25.13 -3.50
N SER A 2 19.68 24.73 -2.43
CA SER A 2 20.40 23.47 -2.40
C SER A 2 19.97 22.72 -1.13
N LEU A 3 19.70 21.44 -1.29
CA LEU A 3 19.32 20.52 -0.22
C LEU A 3 20.53 19.64 0.08
N GLY A 4 21.03 19.66 1.29
CA GLY A 4 22.09 18.77 1.74
C GLY A 4 21.47 17.54 2.41
N ILE A 5 21.91 16.35 2.01
CA ILE A 5 21.55 15.10 2.69
C ILE A 5 22.78 14.64 3.45
N VAL A 6 22.63 14.46 4.74
CA VAL A 6 23.69 13.94 5.62
C VAL A 6 23.17 12.71 6.32
N ILE A 7 24.02 11.71 6.40
CA ILE A 7 23.79 10.51 7.20
C ILE A 7 24.74 10.64 8.41
N ASP A 8 24.19 10.75 9.62
CA ASP A 8 24.97 10.96 10.85
C ASP A 8 24.66 9.87 11.88
N GLU A 9 25.70 9.44 12.61
CA GLU A 9 25.63 8.47 13.71
C GLU A 9 25.21 9.07 15.07
N HIS A 10 24.93 10.39 15.16
CA HIS A 10 24.75 11.04 16.43
C HIS A 10 23.31 11.01 16.94
N LYS A 11 23.19 10.49 18.16
CA LYS A 11 21.97 10.52 18.98
C LYS A 11 21.43 11.94 19.11
N ALA A 12 20.17 12.09 18.76
CA ALA A 12 19.28 13.21 18.97
C ALA A 12 19.73 14.26 20.03
N SER A 13 20.61 15.17 19.65
CA SER A 13 20.68 16.49 20.21
C SER A 13 20.38 17.48 19.08
N PHE A 14 19.39 18.33 19.29
CA PHE A 14 18.89 19.30 18.30
C PHE A 14 19.86 20.48 18.01
N GLU A 15 21.13 20.35 18.32
CA GLU A 15 22.16 21.29 17.90
C GLU A 15 22.87 20.73 16.67
N VAL A 16 22.34 21.07 15.51
CA VAL A 16 22.94 20.74 14.22
C VAL A 16 24.09 21.71 13.98
N GLU A 17 25.32 21.27 14.19
CA GLU A 17 26.51 22.00 13.69
C GLU A 17 26.41 22.09 12.14
N PRO A 18 26.81 23.18 11.52
CA PRO A 18 26.79 23.30 10.06
C PRO A 18 27.69 22.22 9.46
N PHE A 19 27.09 21.33 8.67
CA PHE A 19 27.78 20.20 8.04
C PHE A 19 28.89 20.69 7.11
N ASN A 20 30.07 20.20 7.31
CA ASN A 20 31.20 20.50 6.43
C ASN A 20 31.18 19.65 5.14
N GLU A 21 30.50 18.50 5.16
CA GLU A 21 30.39 17.60 3.99
C GLU A 21 29.01 16.96 3.92
N ALA A 22 28.24 17.30 2.91
CA ALA A 22 26.98 16.63 2.63
C ALA A 22 27.24 15.41 1.74
N ALA A 23 26.63 14.25 2.06
CA ALA A 23 26.70 13.04 1.22
C ALA A 23 26.16 13.29 -0.19
N ALA A 24 25.16 14.17 -0.31
CA ALA A 24 24.63 14.59 -1.60
C ALA A 24 24.03 16.00 -1.51
N VAL A 25 24.02 16.70 -2.66
CA VAL A 25 23.43 18.03 -2.79
C VAL A 25 22.47 18.06 -3.97
N ILE A 26 21.23 18.44 -3.71
CA ILE A 26 20.19 18.61 -4.74
C ILE A 26 19.95 20.10 -4.95
N LYS A 27 20.02 20.57 -6.21
CA LYS A 27 19.67 21.94 -6.58
C LYS A 27 18.21 22.02 -6.98
N CYS A 28 17.40 22.59 -6.11
CA CYS A 28 15.99 22.81 -6.36
C CYS A 28 15.75 24.09 -7.15
N ASN A 29 14.96 24.04 -8.21
CA ASN A 29 14.65 25.16 -9.09
C ASN A 29 13.15 25.33 -9.39
N SER A 30 12.28 24.61 -8.70
CA SER A 30 10.85 24.82 -8.74
C SER A 30 10.48 26.06 -7.92
N LYS A 31 9.46 26.80 -8.37
CA LYS A 31 9.00 28.01 -7.69
C LYS A 31 7.55 27.93 -7.23
N ASP A 32 6.71 27.20 -7.94
CA ASP A 32 5.27 27.26 -7.74
C ASP A 32 4.60 25.88 -7.72
N ASP A 33 5.32 24.80 -8.08
CA ASP A 33 4.78 23.44 -8.16
C ASP A 33 5.69 22.44 -7.44
N TRP A 34 5.08 21.38 -6.92
CA TRP A 34 5.80 20.23 -6.43
C TRP A 34 6.63 19.59 -7.54
N LYS A 35 7.85 19.25 -7.22
CA LYS A 35 8.76 18.61 -8.17
C LYS A 35 9.58 17.54 -7.50
N LYS A 36 9.59 16.36 -8.12
CA LYS A 36 10.43 15.24 -7.68
C LYS A 36 11.89 15.50 -8.03
N TYR A 37 12.74 15.34 -7.06
CA TYR A 37 14.20 15.36 -7.19
C TYR A 37 14.77 14.05 -6.69
N SER A 38 15.82 13.57 -7.33
CA SER A 38 16.53 12.38 -6.89
C SER A 38 18.03 12.57 -7.06
N VAL A 39 18.80 11.90 -6.22
CA VAL A 39 20.25 11.84 -6.29
C VAL A 39 20.71 10.47 -5.83
N THR A 40 21.69 9.91 -6.48
CA THR A 40 22.37 8.69 -6.07
C THR A 40 23.69 9.05 -5.41
N PHE A 41 23.99 8.44 -4.29
CA PHE A 41 25.28 8.60 -3.60
C PHE A 41 25.71 7.25 -3.01
N THR A 42 26.97 7.14 -2.68
CA THR A 42 27.52 5.97 -1.97
C THR A 42 27.89 6.40 -0.56
N ALA A 43 27.44 5.65 0.43
CA ALA A 43 27.90 5.84 1.80
C ALA A 43 29.39 5.47 1.90
N ASP A 44 30.20 6.35 2.47
CA ASP A 44 31.65 6.15 2.56
C ASP A 44 32.02 5.15 3.66
N GLU A 45 31.12 4.91 4.61
CA GLU A 45 31.32 4.02 5.74
C GLU A 45 30.10 3.13 5.95
N GLU A 46 30.33 1.96 6.56
CA GLU A 46 29.26 1.10 7.04
C GLU A 46 28.70 1.70 8.33
N LEU A 47 27.44 2.12 8.31
CA LEU A 47 26.77 2.74 9.45
C LEU A 47 25.99 1.68 10.25
N GLU A 48 26.15 1.73 11.57
CA GLU A 48 25.31 0.93 12.46
C GLU A 48 23.86 1.46 12.44
N SER A 49 22.89 0.57 12.46
CA SER A 49 21.46 0.92 12.37
C SER A 49 20.93 1.70 13.58
N ASP A 50 21.61 1.59 14.72
CA ASP A 50 21.17 2.24 15.96
C ASP A 50 21.74 3.66 16.05
N GLY A 51 20.86 4.63 15.83
CA GLY A 51 21.18 6.05 15.93
C GLY A 51 21.55 6.75 14.61
N SER A 52 21.56 6.02 13.49
CA SER A 52 21.74 6.63 12.16
C SER A 52 20.44 7.18 11.61
N GLY A 53 20.50 8.30 10.92
CA GLY A 53 19.33 8.97 10.34
C GLY A 53 19.66 9.74 9.08
N ILE A 54 18.62 10.25 8.44
CA ILE A 54 18.74 11.16 7.29
C ILE A 54 18.45 12.56 7.79
N ILE A 55 19.38 13.48 7.54
CA ILE A 55 19.17 14.88 7.82
C ILE A 55 19.06 15.63 6.49
N VAL A 56 17.94 16.31 6.30
CA VAL A 56 17.66 17.13 5.14
C VAL A 56 17.81 18.60 5.54
N THR A 57 18.78 19.30 4.97
CA THR A 57 19.08 20.69 5.33
C THR A 57 18.85 21.62 4.14
N ASN A 58 18.06 22.65 4.35
CA ASN A 58 17.96 23.77 3.40
C ASN A 58 19.17 24.70 3.59
N THR A 59 20.03 24.77 2.60
CA THR A 59 21.22 25.65 2.58
C THR A 59 21.00 26.93 1.79
N GLY A 60 19.75 27.22 1.37
CA GLY A 60 19.39 28.44 0.65
C GLY A 60 18.77 29.49 1.54
N ASP A 61 18.59 30.69 1.00
CA ASP A 61 18.02 31.85 1.72
C ASP A 61 16.47 31.91 1.64
N SER A 62 15.83 30.93 0.98
CA SER A 62 14.38 30.90 0.80
C SER A 62 13.78 29.67 1.50
N ASP A 63 12.52 29.79 1.92
CA ASP A 63 11.77 28.67 2.47
C ASP A 63 11.65 27.55 1.41
N LEU A 64 11.62 26.30 1.90
CA LEU A 64 11.50 25.10 1.09
C LEU A 64 10.51 24.15 1.77
N ASP A 65 9.44 23.86 1.09
CA ASP A 65 8.53 22.79 1.48
C ASP A 65 9.07 21.46 0.96
N VAL A 66 9.11 20.45 1.81
CA VAL A 66 9.63 19.11 1.49
C VAL A 66 8.60 18.08 1.88
N ASP A 67 8.30 17.17 0.96
CA ASP A 67 7.37 16.06 1.16
C ASP A 67 7.93 14.77 0.55
N MET A 68 7.40 13.62 0.97
CA MET A 68 7.72 12.29 0.42
C MET A 68 9.21 11.99 0.34
N VAL A 69 9.95 12.27 1.43
CA VAL A 69 11.38 11.94 1.50
C VAL A 69 11.55 10.43 1.60
N SER A 70 12.33 9.85 0.70
CA SER A 70 12.63 8.42 0.69
C SER A 70 14.11 8.14 0.42
N LEU A 71 14.65 7.14 1.10
CA LEU A 71 15.98 6.59 0.84
C LEU A 71 15.85 5.11 0.51
N MET A 72 16.28 4.75 -0.69
CA MET A 72 16.17 3.38 -1.20
C MET A 72 17.53 2.93 -1.74
N PRO A 73 17.92 1.64 -1.56
CA PRO A 73 19.09 1.12 -2.24
C PRO A 73 18.87 1.13 -3.76
N GLU A 74 19.90 1.49 -4.53
CA GLU A 74 19.82 1.45 -6.00
C GLU A 74 19.67 0.01 -6.52
N ASN A 75 20.35 -0.95 -5.86
CA ASN A 75 20.27 -2.36 -6.20
C ASN A 75 19.05 -3.01 -5.54
N THR A 76 17.88 -2.86 -6.16
CA THR A 76 16.65 -3.52 -5.74
C THR A 76 16.45 -4.87 -6.43
N TYR A 77 15.56 -5.71 -5.90
CA TYR A 77 15.26 -7.01 -6.48
C TYR A 77 14.67 -6.83 -7.88
N LYS A 78 15.33 -7.41 -8.90
CA LYS A 78 14.99 -7.27 -10.33
C LYS A 78 14.82 -5.82 -10.82
N GLY A 79 15.23 -4.84 -10.04
CA GLY A 79 15.04 -3.43 -10.38
C GLY A 79 13.64 -2.87 -10.08
N HIS A 80 12.79 -3.62 -9.39
CA HIS A 80 11.38 -3.27 -9.15
C HIS A 80 11.14 -2.54 -7.82
N GLY A 81 12.18 -1.96 -7.21
CA GLY A 81 12.04 -1.11 -6.03
C GLY A 81 11.97 -1.82 -4.69
N LEU A 82 11.89 -3.16 -4.66
CA LEU A 82 11.83 -3.93 -3.42
C LEU A 82 13.22 -4.29 -2.90
N ARG A 83 13.37 -4.34 -1.58
CA ARG A 83 14.63 -4.71 -0.91
C ARG A 83 15.08 -6.10 -1.34
N LYS A 84 16.25 -6.15 -1.97
CA LYS A 84 16.80 -7.38 -2.55
C LYS A 84 17.02 -8.47 -1.50
N ASP A 85 17.60 -8.14 -0.35
CA ASP A 85 17.86 -9.07 0.74
C ASP A 85 16.59 -9.75 1.28
N LEU A 86 15.49 -9.00 1.42
CA LEU A 86 14.20 -9.56 1.86
C LEU A 86 13.55 -10.41 0.77
N MET A 87 13.61 -9.94 -0.47
CA MET A 87 13.03 -10.69 -1.60
C MET A 87 13.76 -12.01 -1.86
N GLU A 88 15.09 -12.05 -1.71
CA GLU A 88 15.87 -13.29 -1.80
C GLU A 88 15.52 -14.30 -0.70
N GLN A 89 15.19 -13.83 0.52
CA GLN A 89 14.70 -14.70 1.59
C GLN A 89 13.32 -15.28 1.26
N LEU A 90 12.41 -14.45 0.74
CA LEU A 90 11.09 -14.90 0.30
C LEU A 90 11.20 -15.89 -0.86
N GLU A 91 12.04 -15.62 -1.85
CA GLU A 91 12.29 -16.53 -2.98
C GLU A 91 12.78 -17.91 -2.50
N ALA A 92 13.71 -17.94 -1.54
CA ALA A 92 14.23 -19.18 -0.97
C ALA A 92 13.15 -20.02 -0.26
N MET A 93 12.06 -19.42 0.20
CA MET A 93 10.93 -20.14 0.80
C MET A 93 10.02 -20.79 -0.25
N HIS A 94 10.15 -20.44 -1.53
CA HIS A 94 9.29 -20.90 -2.63
C HIS A 94 7.78 -20.79 -2.35
N PRO A 95 7.27 -19.62 -1.95
CA PRO A 95 5.87 -19.42 -1.66
C PRO A 95 5.01 -19.65 -2.90
N LYS A 96 3.79 -20.15 -2.71
CA LYS A 96 2.89 -20.46 -3.82
C LYS A 96 1.85 -19.39 -4.08
N PHE A 97 1.54 -18.60 -3.07
CA PHE A 97 0.61 -17.47 -3.16
C PHE A 97 0.97 -16.40 -2.15
N LEU A 98 0.51 -15.20 -2.39
CA LEU A 98 0.54 -14.07 -1.46
C LEU A 98 -0.87 -13.55 -1.26
N ARG A 99 -1.35 -13.56 -0.01
CA ARG A 99 -2.59 -12.92 0.41
C ARG A 99 -2.27 -11.51 0.92
N PHE A 100 -2.80 -10.49 0.26
CA PHE A 100 -2.51 -9.09 0.57
C PHE A 100 -3.74 -8.18 0.48
N PRO A 101 -3.71 -6.98 1.04
CA PRO A 101 -2.75 -6.45 2.00
C PRO A 101 -2.91 -7.11 3.36
N GLY A 102 -4.03 -7.79 3.56
CA GLY A 102 -4.37 -8.62 4.69
C GLY A 102 -4.93 -7.90 5.91
N GLY A 103 -5.61 -8.70 6.74
CA GLY A 103 -6.02 -8.35 8.09
C GLY A 103 -6.99 -7.19 8.22
N CYS A 104 -7.02 -6.64 9.40
CA CYS A 104 -7.88 -5.51 9.76
C CYS A 104 -7.57 -4.22 8.98
N ALA A 105 -6.44 -4.14 8.26
CA ALA A 105 -6.14 -3.01 7.40
C ALA A 105 -7.19 -2.84 6.29
N VAL A 106 -7.60 -3.95 5.65
CA VAL A 106 -8.67 -3.94 4.65
C VAL A 106 -10.01 -3.56 5.26
N GLU A 107 -10.26 -4.01 6.49
CA GLU A 107 -11.52 -3.74 7.19
C GLU A 107 -11.63 -2.30 7.66
N GLY A 108 -10.52 -1.72 8.15
CA GLY A 108 -10.52 -0.46 8.86
C GLY A 108 -11.11 -0.57 10.28
N GLN A 109 -10.85 0.41 11.11
CA GLN A 109 -11.57 0.58 12.36
C GLN A 109 -12.96 1.17 12.09
N THR A 110 -13.02 2.06 11.11
CA THR A 110 -14.21 2.64 10.50
C THR A 110 -14.09 2.47 8.97
N MET A 111 -15.17 2.71 8.24
CA MET A 111 -15.14 2.66 6.77
C MET A 111 -14.15 3.66 6.16
N ASP A 112 -13.98 4.83 6.79
CA ASP A 112 -13.04 5.88 6.32
C ASP A 112 -11.56 5.48 6.49
N THR A 113 -11.28 4.51 7.38
CA THR A 113 -9.93 3.99 7.65
C THR A 113 -9.66 2.64 7.00
N ALA A 114 -10.61 2.11 6.23
CA ALA A 114 -10.44 0.91 5.42
C ALA A 114 -9.53 1.19 4.22
N TRP A 115 -8.67 0.23 3.90
CA TRP A 115 -7.83 0.36 2.69
C TRP A 115 -8.67 0.19 1.44
N ASN A 116 -8.63 1.20 0.57
CA ASN A 116 -9.06 1.07 -0.80
C ASN A 116 -7.82 0.87 -1.71
N TRP A 117 -7.83 -0.15 -2.54
CA TRP A 117 -6.70 -0.47 -3.40
C TRP A 117 -6.37 0.68 -4.39
N LYS A 118 -7.38 1.45 -4.81
CA LYS A 118 -7.23 2.60 -5.71
C LYS A 118 -6.35 3.70 -5.11
N ASP A 119 -6.40 3.86 -3.79
CA ASP A 119 -5.56 4.82 -3.04
C ASP A 119 -4.09 4.39 -2.98
N THR A 120 -3.79 3.12 -3.33
CA THR A 120 -2.46 2.51 -3.17
C THR A 120 -1.69 2.35 -4.47
N ILE A 121 -2.21 2.85 -5.60
CA ILE A 121 -1.61 2.75 -6.92
C ILE A 121 -1.32 4.14 -7.52
N GLY A 122 -0.48 4.19 -8.54
CA GLY A 122 0.00 5.43 -9.14
C GLY A 122 1.34 5.88 -8.58
N ASP A 123 1.71 7.13 -8.80
CA ASP A 123 2.95 7.69 -8.21
C ASP A 123 2.81 7.71 -6.68
N VAL A 124 3.85 7.28 -5.97
CA VAL A 124 3.84 7.19 -4.50
C VAL A 124 3.56 8.55 -3.85
N SER A 125 4.01 9.62 -4.48
CA SER A 125 3.77 10.99 -3.98
C SER A 125 2.31 11.46 -4.08
N GLU A 126 1.48 10.75 -4.85
CA GLU A 126 0.06 11.05 -5.04
C GLU A 126 -0.86 10.06 -4.31
N ARG A 127 -0.29 9.04 -3.66
CA ARG A 127 -1.06 8.05 -2.91
C ARG A 127 -1.58 8.65 -1.62
N LYS A 128 -2.80 8.28 -1.24
CA LYS A 128 -3.40 8.72 0.01
C LYS A 128 -2.63 8.14 1.20
N GLU A 129 -2.22 9.00 2.13
CA GLU A 129 -1.68 8.53 3.40
C GLU A 129 -2.81 8.05 4.33
N MET A 130 -2.53 7.00 5.10
CA MET A 130 -3.47 6.40 6.04
C MET A 130 -2.80 6.12 7.38
N ILE A 131 -3.52 6.36 8.46
CA ILE A 131 -3.06 5.96 9.80
C ILE A 131 -3.03 4.43 9.88
N ASN A 132 -1.93 3.88 10.38
CA ASN A 132 -1.84 2.45 10.64
C ASN A 132 -2.80 2.05 11.77
N ILE A 133 -3.74 1.16 11.47
CA ILE A 133 -4.76 0.68 12.42
C ILE A 133 -4.15 0.04 13.68
N TRP A 134 -2.93 -0.49 13.59
CA TRP A 134 -2.24 -1.14 14.70
C TRP A 134 -1.44 -0.16 15.57
N ASN A 135 -1.21 1.05 15.09
CA ASN A 135 -0.58 2.13 15.83
C ASN A 135 -1.32 3.46 15.63
N PRO A 136 -2.57 3.56 16.12
CA PRO A 136 -3.39 4.76 15.98
C PRO A 136 -3.11 5.79 17.08
N SER A 137 -1.86 5.91 17.56
CA SER A 137 -1.49 6.87 18.60
C SER A 137 -1.94 8.28 18.23
N ALA A 138 -2.66 8.94 19.12
CA ALA A 138 -3.11 10.32 18.89
C ALA A 138 -1.95 11.35 18.93
N THR A 139 -0.83 10.97 19.52
CA THR A 139 0.35 11.87 19.67
C THR A 139 1.44 11.58 18.64
N GLU A 140 1.60 10.33 18.25
CA GLU A 140 2.62 9.88 17.30
C GLU A 140 2.03 8.79 16.38
N PRO A 141 1.11 9.16 15.48
CA PRO A 141 0.52 8.18 14.58
C PRO A 141 1.56 7.67 13.59
N TYR A 142 1.56 6.36 13.38
CA TYR A 142 2.32 5.78 12.27
C TYR A 142 1.51 5.92 10.99
N MET A 143 1.97 6.80 10.09
CA MET A 143 1.35 6.99 8.78
C MET A 143 1.91 6.00 7.78
N MET A 144 1.02 5.41 6.99
CA MET A 144 1.38 4.55 5.86
C MET A 144 1.26 5.34 4.57
N THR A 145 2.33 5.39 3.80
CA THR A 145 2.41 6.11 2.53
C THR A 145 2.02 5.25 1.33
N TYR A 146 1.69 3.99 1.57
CA TYR A 146 1.45 2.99 0.51
C TYR A 146 2.60 2.83 -0.49
N GLY A 147 3.84 3.07 -0.06
CA GLY A 147 5.02 2.77 -0.87
C GLY A 147 5.10 1.30 -1.33
N LEU A 148 4.48 0.39 -0.57
CA LEU A 148 4.14 -0.97 -0.96
C LEU A 148 2.61 -1.06 -1.10
N GLY A 149 2.10 -0.81 -2.30
CA GLY A 149 0.68 -0.86 -2.63
C GLY A 149 0.29 -2.09 -3.46
N PHE A 150 -0.93 -2.08 -4.00
CA PHE A 150 -1.43 -3.25 -4.75
C PHE A 150 -0.59 -3.55 -5.99
N TYR A 151 -0.13 -2.54 -6.71
CA TYR A 151 0.75 -2.75 -7.86
C TYR A 151 2.04 -3.48 -7.47
N GLU A 152 2.70 -3.04 -6.41
CA GLU A 152 3.94 -3.64 -5.91
C GLU A 152 3.71 -5.06 -5.39
N TYR A 153 2.54 -5.37 -4.80
CA TYR A 153 2.19 -6.74 -4.42
C TYR A 153 1.99 -7.65 -5.63
N PHE A 154 1.34 -7.18 -6.70
CA PHE A 154 1.22 -7.94 -7.95
C PHE A 154 2.59 -8.17 -8.58
N GLN A 155 3.43 -7.14 -8.64
CA GLN A 155 4.80 -7.25 -9.16
C GLN A 155 5.64 -8.24 -8.34
N MET A 156 5.52 -8.22 -7.01
CA MET A 156 6.16 -9.17 -6.12
C MET A 156 5.69 -10.61 -6.41
N CYS A 157 4.40 -10.81 -6.63
CA CYS A 157 3.85 -12.12 -6.97
C CYS A 157 4.43 -12.66 -8.28
N GLU A 158 4.47 -11.83 -9.31
CA GLU A 158 5.06 -12.20 -10.60
C GLU A 158 6.55 -12.51 -10.45
N ASP A 159 7.31 -11.66 -9.75
CA ASP A 159 8.74 -11.82 -9.54
C ASP A 159 9.12 -13.12 -8.85
N LEU A 160 8.31 -13.57 -7.91
CA LEU A 160 8.54 -14.79 -7.12
C LEU A 160 7.75 -16.02 -7.63
N GLY A 161 6.96 -15.86 -8.69
CA GLY A 161 6.12 -16.93 -9.22
C GLY A 161 5.01 -17.37 -8.26
N MET A 162 4.46 -16.41 -7.50
CA MET A 162 3.34 -16.60 -6.58
C MET A 162 2.01 -16.28 -7.25
N GLU A 163 0.94 -16.94 -6.81
CA GLU A 163 -0.42 -16.55 -7.16
C GLU A 163 -0.85 -15.35 -6.30
N PRO A 164 -1.27 -14.23 -6.89
CA PRO A 164 -1.79 -13.10 -6.12
C PRO A 164 -3.21 -13.41 -5.60
N VAL A 165 -3.43 -13.12 -4.32
CA VAL A 165 -4.73 -13.25 -3.65
C VAL A 165 -5.06 -11.93 -2.94
N PRO A 166 -5.43 -10.89 -3.70
CA PRO A 166 -5.84 -9.61 -3.12
C PRO A 166 -7.13 -9.77 -2.32
N ILE A 167 -7.20 -9.06 -1.19
CA ILE A 167 -8.38 -9.02 -0.34
C ILE A 167 -8.98 -7.62 -0.39
N LEU A 168 -10.29 -7.52 -0.57
CA LEU A 168 -11.02 -6.27 -0.61
C LEU A 168 -12.03 -6.16 0.53
N ASN A 169 -12.34 -4.92 0.89
CA ASN A 169 -13.39 -4.62 1.84
C ASN A 169 -14.77 -4.95 1.25
N CYS A 170 -15.65 -5.50 2.06
CA CYS A 170 -17.01 -5.87 1.68
C CYS A 170 -18.09 -4.90 2.21
N GLY A 171 -17.71 -3.68 2.58
CA GLY A 171 -18.61 -2.71 3.16
C GLY A 171 -18.85 -2.91 4.66
N ILE A 172 -17.93 -3.59 5.36
CA ILE A 172 -17.98 -3.81 6.80
C ILE A 172 -16.61 -3.50 7.40
N ALA A 173 -16.56 -2.61 8.39
CA ALA A 173 -15.38 -2.38 9.20
C ALA A 173 -15.08 -3.57 10.11
N CYS A 174 -13.92 -3.60 10.75
CA CYS A 174 -13.49 -4.71 11.59
C CYS A 174 -14.47 -4.94 12.75
N GLN A 175 -15.27 -6.01 12.68
CA GLN A 175 -16.31 -6.32 13.67
C GLN A 175 -15.77 -6.53 15.08
N VAL A 176 -14.50 -6.93 15.21
CA VAL A 176 -13.85 -7.12 16.52
C VAL A 176 -13.47 -5.77 17.14
N ARG A 177 -12.98 -4.82 16.33
CA ARG A 177 -12.51 -3.52 16.82
C ARG A 177 -13.61 -2.49 16.98
N SER A 178 -14.63 -2.54 16.13
CA SER A 178 -15.77 -1.61 16.16
C SER A 178 -16.85 -2.00 17.18
N GLY A 179 -16.77 -3.19 17.75
CA GLY A 179 -17.69 -3.66 18.79
C GLY A 179 -19.06 -4.14 18.31
N SER A 180 -19.58 -3.65 17.23
CA SER A 180 -20.68 -4.17 16.40
C SER A 180 -20.96 -3.19 15.26
N ALA A 181 -20.82 -3.64 14.04
CA ALA A 181 -21.08 -2.83 12.87
C ALA A 181 -22.58 -2.65 12.64
N THR A 182 -23.17 -1.63 13.25
CA THR A 182 -24.63 -1.35 13.12
C THR A 182 -24.94 0.04 12.63
N ASP A 183 -23.97 0.95 12.59
CA ASP A 183 -24.11 2.32 12.12
C ASP A 183 -23.32 2.54 10.80
N GLU A 184 -23.59 3.66 10.12
CA GLU A 184 -22.98 3.96 8.82
C GLU A 184 -21.47 4.21 8.88
N GLU A 185 -20.90 4.45 10.06
CA GLU A 185 -19.46 4.58 10.25
C GLU A 185 -18.74 3.24 10.12
N HIS A 186 -19.45 2.15 10.45
CA HIS A 186 -18.87 0.80 10.50
C HIS A 186 -19.47 -0.17 9.47
N LEU A 187 -20.63 0.18 8.92
CA LEU A 187 -21.39 -0.67 8.02
C LEU A 187 -22.01 0.12 6.89
N VAL A 188 -21.63 -0.18 5.68
CA VAL A 188 -22.26 0.41 4.48
C VAL A 188 -23.66 -0.16 4.30
N PRO A 189 -24.70 0.64 4.14
CA PRO A 189 -26.04 0.16 3.76
C PRO A 189 -26.01 -0.64 2.45
N MET A 190 -26.85 -1.67 2.32
CA MET A 190 -26.87 -2.55 1.15
C MET A 190 -27.17 -1.78 -0.15
N ASP A 191 -27.98 -0.75 -0.12
CA ASP A 191 -28.29 0.13 -1.26
C ASP A 191 -27.13 1.06 -1.66
N LYS A 192 -26.07 1.13 -0.83
CA LYS A 192 -24.83 1.87 -1.09
C LYS A 192 -23.62 0.94 -1.32
N LEU A 193 -23.84 -0.37 -1.49
CA LEU A 193 -22.76 -1.35 -1.62
C LEU A 193 -22.08 -1.33 -2.99
N GLN A 194 -22.76 -0.86 -4.02
CA GLN A 194 -22.29 -0.93 -5.41
C GLN A 194 -20.87 -0.38 -5.62
N PRO A 195 -20.43 0.76 -5.05
CA PRO A 195 -19.05 1.25 -5.23
C PRO A 195 -17.97 0.26 -4.76
N TYR A 196 -18.25 -0.55 -3.75
CA TYR A 196 -17.33 -1.58 -3.27
C TYR A 196 -17.25 -2.77 -4.23
N ILE A 197 -18.37 -3.12 -4.86
CA ILE A 197 -18.44 -4.14 -5.91
C ILE A 197 -17.70 -3.64 -7.16
N ASP A 198 -17.91 -2.37 -7.54
CA ASP A 198 -17.21 -1.74 -8.66
C ASP A 198 -15.68 -1.73 -8.41
N ASP A 199 -15.23 -1.48 -7.17
CA ASP A 199 -13.81 -1.58 -6.81
C ASP A 199 -13.24 -3.00 -7.06
N ALA A 200 -14.02 -4.04 -6.83
CA ALA A 200 -13.60 -5.41 -7.13
C ALA A 200 -13.53 -5.69 -8.63
N LEU A 201 -14.51 -5.22 -9.39
CA LEU A 201 -14.54 -5.36 -10.84
C LEU A 201 -13.38 -4.59 -11.49
N ASP A 202 -13.11 -3.37 -11.02
CA ASP A 202 -12.02 -2.52 -11.47
C ASP A 202 -10.65 -3.13 -11.15
N LEU A 203 -10.49 -3.78 -9.99
CA LEU A 203 -9.25 -4.48 -9.66
C LEU A 203 -8.98 -5.64 -10.61
N ILE A 204 -10.03 -6.37 -11.03
CA ILE A 204 -9.89 -7.43 -12.02
C ILE A 204 -9.47 -6.86 -13.38
N GLU A 205 -10.03 -5.72 -13.80
CA GLU A 205 -9.57 -5.01 -15.00
C GLU A 205 -8.13 -4.52 -14.87
N PHE A 206 -7.78 -3.92 -13.72
CA PHE A 206 -6.40 -3.50 -13.45
C PHE A 206 -5.42 -4.67 -13.55
N ALA A 207 -5.75 -5.82 -12.97
CA ALA A 207 -4.85 -6.96 -12.94
C ALA A 207 -4.83 -7.74 -14.26
N ASN A 208 -5.98 -7.95 -14.91
CA ASN A 208 -6.13 -8.90 -15.98
C ASN A 208 -6.60 -8.29 -17.31
N GLY A 209 -7.10 -7.06 -17.31
CA GLY A 209 -7.62 -6.42 -18.51
C GLY A 209 -6.56 -6.26 -19.61
N THR A 210 -6.99 -6.35 -20.86
CA THR A 210 -6.17 -6.20 -22.07
C THR A 210 -6.62 -5.06 -22.99
N ASP A 211 -7.79 -4.50 -22.72
CA ASP A 211 -8.31 -3.35 -23.48
C ASP A 211 -7.60 -2.06 -23.02
N GLU A 212 -6.67 -1.60 -23.83
CA GLU A 212 -5.90 -0.37 -23.55
C GLU A 212 -6.77 0.91 -23.54
N SER A 213 -8.07 0.84 -23.87
CA SER A 213 -9.00 1.97 -23.68
C SER A 213 -9.60 2.02 -22.26
N ASN A 214 -9.49 0.94 -21.48
CA ASN A 214 -9.93 0.87 -20.10
C ASN A 214 -8.97 1.65 -19.20
N GLU A 215 -9.50 2.48 -18.30
CA GLU A 215 -8.70 3.35 -17.42
C GLU A 215 -7.77 2.58 -16.48
N TRP A 216 -8.21 1.44 -15.95
CA TRP A 216 -7.42 0.62 -15.03
C TRP A 216 -6.30 -0.12 -15.74
N VAL A 217 -6.53 -0.57 -16.97
CA VAL A 217 -5.48 -1.13 -17.84
C VAL A 217 -4.45 -0.04 -18.18
N GLN A 218 -4.89 1.17 -18.52
CA GLN A 218 -3.99 2.30 -18.73
C GLN A 218 -3.17 2.64 -17.48
N LYS A 219 -3.80 2.62 -16.31
CA LYS A 219 -3.11 2.89 -15.03
C LYS A 219 -2.00 1.87 -14.77
N ARG A 220 -2.26 0.58 -14.97
CA ARG A 220 -1.23 -0.47 -14.89
C ARG A 220 -0.07 -0.23 -15.86
N ILE A 221 -0.38 0.09 -17.13
CA ILE A 221 0.62 0.38 -18.16
C ILE A 221 1.47 1.60 -17.79
N GLN A 222 0.85 2.66 -17.30
CA GLN A 222 1.54 3.88 -16.85
C GLN A 222 2.49 3.61 -15.67
N MET A 223 2.15 2.64 -14.81
CA MET A 223 3.01 2.19 -13.73
C MET A 223 4.15 1.25 -14.20
N GLY A 224 4.22 0.94 -15.48
CA GLY A 224 5.33 0.20 -16.09
C GLY A 224 5.04 -1.25 -16.42
N HIS A 225 3.83 -1.75 -16.20
CA HIS A 225 3.48 -3.15 -16.46
C HIS A 225 2.39 -3.27 -17.53
N LYS A 226 2.79 -3.60 -18.75
CA LYS A 226 1.86 -3.70 -19.90
C LYS A 226 1.01 -4.97 -19.86
N GLU A 227 1.64 -6.11 -19.60
CA GLU A 227 1.00 -7.41 -19.66
C GLU A 227 0.08 -7.64 -18.44
N PRO A 228 -0.97 -8.47 -18.54
CA PRO A 228 -1.79 -8.88 -17.40
C PRO A 228 -0.99 -9.63 -16.34
N PHE A 229 -1.29 -9.40 -15.07
CA PHE A 229 -0.76 -10.19 -13.95
C PHE A 229 -1.38 -11.60 -13.83
N ASN A 230 -2.44 -11.87 -14.58
CA ASN A 230 -3.14 -13.16 -14.62
C ASN A 230 -3.66 -13.63 -13.24
N MET A 231 -4.20 -12.70 -12.47
CA MET A 231 -4.84 -12.96 -11.18
C MET A 231 -6.00 -13.95 -11.35
N LYS A 232 -6.05 -14.98 -10.50
CA LYS A 232 -7.10 -16.02 -10.51
C LYS A 232 -8.00 -15.99 -9.29
N TYR A 233 -7.58 -15.32 -8.23
CA TYR A 233 -8.27 -15.30 -6.95
C TYR A 233 -8.48 -13.87 -6.48
N ILE A 234 -9.64 -13.62 -5.87
CA ILE A 234 -9.95 -12.38 -5.17
C ILE A 234 -10.70 -12.72 -3.88
N GLY A 235 -10.29 -12.14 -2.79
CA GLY A 235 -10.95 -12.31 -1.50
C GLY A 235 -11.89 -11.15 -1.19
N ILE A 236 -13.09 -11.46 -0.74
CA ILE A 236 -14.10 -10.50 -0.34
C ILE A 236 -14.25 -10.57 1.17
N GLY A 237 -13.84 -9.49 1.85
CA GLY A 237 -13.75 -9.42 3.30
C GLY A 237 -12.51 -10.10 3.86
N ASN A 238 -12.29 -9.93 5.19
CA ASN A 238 -11.16 -10.51 5.91
C ASN A 238 -11.61 -11.47 7.02
N GLU A 239 -12.13 -10.96 8.12
CA GLU A 239 -12.57 -11.73 9.28
C GLU A 239 -14.07 -11.56 9.56
N GLN A 240 -14.80 -11.01 8.61
CA GLN A 240 -16.23 -10.80 8.73
C GLN A 240 -17.01 -12.12 8.86
N TYR A 241 -18.14 -12.07 9.50
CA TYR A 241 -18.99 -13.21 9.82
C TYR A 241 -20.47 -12.84 9.94
N GLY A 242 -21.32 -13.86 9.97
CA GLY A 242 -22.76 -13.73 10.14
C GLY A 242 -23.51 -13.38 8.85
N ASP A 243 -24.84 -13.34 8.95
CA ASP A 243 -25.73 -13.11 7.81
C ASP A 243 -25.42 -11.79 7.10
N ILE A 244 -25.07 -10.76 7.87
CA ILE A 244 -24.69 -9.44 7.37
C ILE A 244 -23.50 -9.47 6.39
N TYR A 245 -22.56 -10.39 6.59
CA TYR A 245 -21.47 -10.62 5.67
C TYR A 245 -21.92 -11.40 4.43
N PHE A 246 -22.64 -12.50 4.62
CA PHE A 246 -23.03 -13.37 3.53
C PHE A 246 -23.99 -12.71 2.54
N GLU A 247 -24.91 -11.85 2.98
CA GLU A 247 -25.76 -11.04 2.11
C GLU A 247 -24.95 -10.16 1.16
N ARG A 248 -23.87 -9.55 1.66
CA ARG A 248 -22.93 -8.75 0.84
C ARG A 248 -22.13 -9.60 -0.11
N TYR A 249 -21.55 -10.68 0.42
CA TYR A 249 -20.75 -11.61 -0.37
C TYR A 249 -21.53 -12.16 -1.57
N GLU A 250 -22.81 -12.48 -1.41
CA GLU A 250 -23.67 -12.94 -2.48
C GLU A 250 -23.80 -11.90 -3.62
N GLU A 251 -23.92 -10.62 -3.29
CA GLU A 251 -23.98 -9.56 -4.31
C GLU A 251 -22.63 -9.39 -5.03
N PHE A 252 -21.50 -9.44 -4.32
CA PHE A 252 -20.18 -9.48 -4.95
C PHE A 252 -20.04 -10.70 -5.87
N ALA A 253 -20.34 -11.88 -5.34
CA ALA A 253 -20.19 -13.14 -6.09
C ALA A 253 -21.03 -13.15 -7.35
N LYS A 254 -22.27 -12.68 -7.30
CA LYS A 254 -23.16 -12.58 -8.45
C LYS A 254 -22.56 -11.70 -9.54
N GLN A 255 -22.17 -10.48 -9.23
CA GLN A 255 -21.70 -9.53 -10.23
C GLN A 255 -20.31 -9.88 -10.76
N ILE A 256 -19.40 -10.39 -9.90
CA ILE A 256 -18.09 -10.84 -10.34
C ILE A 256 -18.21 -12.04 -11.27
N HIS A 257 -19.00 -13.08 -10.92
CA HIS A 257 -19.14 -14.26 -11.77
C HIS A 257 -19.90 -13.97 -13.08
N GLU A 258 -20.80 -12.99 -13.07
CA GLU A 258 -21.47 -12.57 -14.31
C GLU A 258 -20.49 -11.99 -15.32
N LYS A 259 -19.52 -11.19 -14.86
CA LYS A 259 -18.56 -10.50 -15.73
C LYS A 259 -17.26 -11.30 -15.92
N TYR A 260 -16.80 -12.00 -14.88
CA TYR A 260 -15.52 -12.72 -14.84
C TYR A 260 -15.71 -14.15 -14.26
N PRO A 261 -16.32 -15.07 -15.02
CA PRO A 261 -16.69 -16.41 -14.54
C PRO A 261 -15.51 -17.28 -14.12
N ASP A 262 -14.29 -16.97 -14.59
CA ASP A 262 -13.07 -17.72 -14.32
C ASP A 262 -12.33 -17.24 -13.04
N ILE A 263 -12.79 -16.15 -12.40
CA ILE A 263 -12.21 -15.66 -11.15
C ILE A 263 -12.75 -16.48 -9.98
N ASN A 264 -11.84 -17.00 -9.16
CA ASN A 264 -12.17 -17.71 -7.95
C ASN A 264 -12.33 -16.75 -6.77
N LEU A 265 -13.46 -16.82 -6.10
CA LEU A 265 -13.75 -16.01 -4.93
C LEU A 265 -13.28 -16.72 -3.65
N VAL A 266 -12.58 -15.95 -2.79
CA VAL A 266 -12.20 -16.41 -1.45
C VAL A 266 -13.11 -15.70 -0.45
N THR A 267 -13.87 -16.49 0.28
CA THR A 267 -14.75 -16.01 1.35
C THR A 267 -14.07 -16.07 2.71
N THR A 268 -14.63 -15.40 3.68
CA THR A 268 -14.24 -15.49 5.07
C THR A 268 -15.34 -16.21 5.90
N SER A 269 -14.95 -16.81 7.01
CA SER A 269 -15.86 -17.48 7.93
C SER A 269 -15.78 -16.93 9.36
N GLY A 270 -15.13 -15.79 9.54
CA GLY A 270 -14.90 -15.16 10.82
C GLY A 270 -13.69 -15.69 11.56
N THR A 271 -13.50 -15.20 12.77
CA THR A 271 -12.44 -15.64 13.68
C THR A 271 -12.87 -16.86 14.50
N ALA A 272 -11.91 -17.68 14.93
CA ALA A 272 -12.19 -18.84 15.80
C ALA A 272 -12.86 -18.47 17.14
N SER A 273 -12.72 -17.21 17.56
CA SER A 273 -13.37 -16.66 18.76
C SER A 273 -14.83 -16.25 18.53
N SER A 274 -15.27 -16.19 17.29
CA SER A 274 -16.64 -15.78 16.97
C SER A 274 -17.71 -16.80 17.33
N GLY A 275 -17.35 -17.91 17.97
CA GLY A 275 -18.23 -18.82 18.72
C GLY A 275 -19.66 -18.99 18.25
N SER A 276 -19.97 -18.64 17.05
CA SER A 276 -21.28 -18.81 16.46
C SER A 276 -21.43 -20.24 16.02
N SER A 277 -21.73 -21.06 16.98
CA SER A 277 -22.61 -22.18 16.73
C SER A 277 -23.92 -21.66 16.14
N ASN A 278 -24.05 -21.75 14.83
CA ASN A 278 -25.38 -21.97 14.22
C ASN A 278 -25.17 -22.55 12.85
#